data_5477123f73de0511d9cb13fc9fc27389
#
_entry.id   5477123f73de0511d9cb13fc9fc27389
#
_cell.length_a   1.000
_cell.length_b   1.000
_cell.length_c   1.000
_cell.angle_alpha   90.00
_cell.angle_beta   90.00
_cell.angle_gamma   90.00
#
_symmetry.space_group_name_H-M   'P 1'
#
loop_
_entity.id
_entity.type
_entity.pdbx_description
1 polymer ?
#
loop_
_entity_poly.entity_id
_entity_poly.type
_entity_poly.pdbx_seq_one_letter_code
_entity_poly.pdbx_strand_id
1 'polypeptide(L)'
;MTTNLQMEGINDIAGFLGTCPPFNRLSPAARQSVAEALEQVHFQPGEALIEAGHTGDAYFLLREGKVEIVKKNGDGEVLLAVRGAGAGVGEIALLTRGPRTATVRAIDSVKAYKLSIEAFEQIISREAAVADYLLEEARSHLQKDFSSASSPLISLSPDRLSAIFARMTPLVVSAGTEVCRQGENGDTFYVIQSGRMEVLAKELEETPILKAVLGPGMTFGEEALLTGKPRSATVKAIEETLLLCLNKKDFKELLEADLAREISIKEAQQMQKEAGAVFLDVRFHEEAEDGQISGSSLLPLGELRVRYRELDPKICYLVYCRSGRRSKIAAFLLSQRGYKALSIAGGMLAWQQAMENEG
;
A
#
# COMPACT_ATOMS: atom_id res chain seq x y z
N MET A 1 33.82 33.09 6.81
CA MET A 1 33.18 34.34 6.31
C MET A 1 31.69 34.08 6.21
N THR A 2 30.95 34.55 7.18
CA THR A 2 29.47 34.35 7.27
C THR A 2 28.85 35.30 6.28
N THR A 3 28.34 34.76 5.17
CA THR A 3 27.60 35.53 4.17
C THR A 3 26.29 35.97 4.82
N ASN A 4 26.12 37.29 4.96
CA ASN A 4 24.90 37.94 5.42
C ASN A 4 23.75 37.59 4.42
N LEU A 5 23.03 36.49 4.67
CA LEU A 5 21.77 36.17 3.98
C LEU A 5 20.71 37.10 4.55
N GLN A 6 20.21 38.03 3.73
CA GLN A 6 19.06 38.84 4.07
C GLN A 6 17.90 37.88 4.38
N MET A 7 17.45 37.86 5.64
CA MET A 7 16.24 37.13 6.05
C MET A 7 15.05 37.81 5.34
N GLU A 8 14.28 37.06 4.58
CA GLU A 8 13.03 37.55 4.02
C GLU A 8 12.06 37.95 5.14
N GLY A 9 11.36 39.04 4.96
CA GLY A 9 10.36 39.50 5.93
C GLY A 9 9.14 38.57 5.93
N ILE A 10 8.43 38.45 7.07
CA ILE A 10 7.25 37.61 7.25
C ILE A 10 6.19 37.91 6.16
N ASN A 11 6.04 39.18 5.77
CA ASN A 11 5.08 39.57 4.71
C ASN A 11 5.47 39.02 3.34
N ASP A 12 6.75 38.93 3.03
CA ASP A 12 7.26 38.36 1.77
C ASP A 12 7.02 36.85 1.74
N ILE A 13 7.24 36.19 2.88
CA ILE A 13 6.95 34.75 3.05
C ILE A 13 5.45 34.50 2.90
N ALA A 14 4.58 35.28 3.57
CA ALA A 14 3.13 35.16 3.45
C ALA A 14 2.63 35.43 2.01
N GLY A 15 3.26 36.36 1.30
CA GLY A 15 3.02 36.60 -0.12
C GLY A 15 3.37 35.39 -0.97
N PHE A 16 4.54 34.80 -0.75
CA PHE A 16 4.97 33.59 -1.45
C PHE A 16 4.05 32.39 -1.15
N LEU A 17 3.63 32.19 0.10
CA LEU A 17 2.65 31.16 0.45
C LEU A 17 1.34 31.31 -0.33
N GLY A 18 0.93 32.54 -0.64
CA GLY A 18 -0.24 32.83 -1.47
C GLY A 18 -0.13 32.34 -2.93
N THR A 19 1.06 32.00 -3.39
CA THR A 19 1.29 31.45 -4.74
C THR A 19 1.48 29.94 -4.73
N CYS A 20 1.68 29.33 -3.55
CA CYS A 20 2.05 27.91 -3.41
C CYS A 20 0.89 27.06 -2.89
N PRO A 21 0.45 26.02 -3.62
CA PRO A 21 -0.41 25.01 -3.02
C PRO A 21 0.32 24.28 -1.88
N PRO A 22 -0.39 23.90 -0.80
CA PRO A 22 -1.81 24.16 -0.50
C PRO A 22 -2.11 25.51 0.17
N PHE A 23 -1.06 26.25 0.51
CA PHE A 23 -1.15 27.48 1.34
C PHE A 23 -1.87 28.64 0.63
N ASN A 24 -1.95 28.63 -0.71
CA ASN A 24 -2.72 29.59 -1.48
C ASN A 24 -4.24 29.53 -1.19
N ARG A 25 -4.71 28.44 -0.55
CA ARG A 25 -6.11 28.27 -0.12
C ARG A 25 -6.40 28.91 1.24
N LEU A 26 -5.37 29.31 1.98
CA LEU A 26 -5.50 29.96 3.28
C LEU A 26 -5.96 31.40 3.15
N SER A 27 -6.65 31.89 4.17
CA SER A 27 -6.89 33.31 4.36
C SER A 27 -5.58 34.09 4.53
N PRO A 28 -5.53 35.40 4.24
CA PRO A 28 -4.33 36.20 4.48
C PRO A 28 -3.82 36.12 5.93
N ALA A 29 -4.72 36.11 6.91
CA ALA A 29 -4.35 35.99 8.31
C ALA A 29 -3.75 34.63 8.66
N ALA A 30 -4.33 33.53 8.14
CA ALA A 30 -3.78 32.19 8.33
C ALA A 30 -2.41 32.02 7.67
N ARG A 31 -2.19 32.61 6.47
CA ARG A 31 -0.87 32.64 5.81
C ARG A 31 0.18 33.36 6.62
N GLN A 32 -0.21 34.46 7.29
CA GLN A 32 0.68 35.19 8.18
C GLN A 32 1.14 34.30 9.34
N SER A 33 0.19 33.61 10.00
CA SER A 33 0.51 32.69 11.10
C SER A 33 1.41 31.52 10.64
N VAL A 34 1.19 31.01 9.43
CA VAL A 34 2.08 29.97 8.85
C VAL A 34 3.47 30.56 8.60
N ALA A 35 3.57 31.76 8.03
CA ALA A 35 4.84 32.41 7.74
C ALA A 35 5.68 32.65 9.01
N GLU A 36 5.04 32.94 10.14
CA GLU A 36 5.69 33.10 11.45
C GLU A 36 6.26 31.78 11.99
N ALA A 37 5.71 30.64 11.60
CA ALA A 37 6.14 29.31 12.04
C ALA A 37 7.21 28.68 11.12
N LEU A 38 7.53 29.32 10.01
CA LEU A 38 8.50 28.82 9.02
C LEU A 38 9.92 29.22 9.37
N GLU A 39 10.84 28.24 9.30
CA GLU A 39 12.27 28.43 9.41
C GLU A 39 12.92 28.43 8.02
N GLN A 40 13.79 29.41 7.72
CA GLN A 40 14.56 29.41 6.47
C GLN A 40 15.73 28.46 6.59
N VAL A 41 15.88 27.55 5.61
CA VAL A 41 16.96 26.56 5.54
C VAL A 41 17.58 26.55 4.15
N HIS A 42 18.86 26.18 4.08
CA HIS A 42 19.64 26.16 2.85
C HIS A 42 20.36 24.84 2.71
N PHE A 43 20.41 24.33 1.47
CA PHE A 43 21.08 23.09 1.13
C PHE A 43 21.99 23.31 -0.08
N GLN A 44 23.18 22.74 -0.01
CA GLN A 44 24.14 22.73 -1.12
C GLN A 44 23.79 21.58 -2.10
N PRO A 45 24.25 21.66 -3.35
CA PRO A 45 24.09 20.55 -4.30
C PRO A 45 24.60 19.23 -3.71
N GLY A 46 23.77 18.18 -3.81
CA GLY A 46 24.03 16.85 -3.25
C GLY A 46 23.59 16.65 -1.79
N GLU A 47 23.28 17.72 -1.04
CA GLU A 47 22.78 17.57 0.33
C GLU A 47 21.34 17.04 0.36
N ALA A 48 21.05 16.16 1.31
CA ALA A 48 19.71 15.63 1.51
C ALA A 48 18.87 16.55 2.44
N LEU A 49 17.71 16.98 1.96
CA LEU A 49 16.68 17.64 2.76
C LEU A 49 15.94 16.61 3.61
N ILE A 50 15.75 15.42 3.03
CA ILE A 50 15.01 14.31 3.59
C ILE A 50 15.77 13.03 3.25
N GLU A 51 15.96 12.15 4.23
CA GLU A 51 16.54 10.82 4.02
C GLU A 51 15.48 9.73 4.24
N ALA A 52 15.38 8.80 3.28
CA ALA A 52 14.46 7.66 3.38
C ALA A 52 14.74 6.84 4.65
N GLY A 53 13.69 6.37 5.30
CA GLY A 53 13.76 5.58 6.53
C GLY A 53 13.83 6.41 7.83
N HIS A 54 14.21 7.69 7.79
CA HIS A 54 14.22 8.55 8.97
C HIS A 54 12.81 8.96 9.39
N THR A 55 12.62 9.30 10.65
CA THR A 55 11.34 9.81 11.15
C THR A 55 11.00 11.14 10.49
N GLY A 56 9.75 11.31 10.09
CA GLY A 56 9.26 12.57 9.55
C GLY A 56 9.13 13.63 10.65
N ASP A 57 9.97 14.66 10.62
CA ASP A 57 10.05 15.73 11.61
C ASP A 57 9.62 17.10 11.08
N ALA A 58 9.59 17.28 9.77
CA ALA A 58 9.27 18.55 9.13
C ALA A 58 8.71 18.37 7.71
N TYR A 59 7.99 19.40 7.26
CA TYR A 59 7.61 19.64 5.88
C TYR A 59 8.50 20.72 5.30
N PHE A 60 8.91 20.58 4.04
CA PHE A 60 9.73 21.58 3.35
C PHE A 60 8.97 22.17 2.16
N LEU A 61 8.93 23.50 2.07
CA LEU A 61 8.41 24.24 0.91
C LEU A 61 9.60 24.88 0.18
N LEU A 62 9.81 24.50 -1.06
CA LEU A 62 10.95 25.00 -1.85
C LEU A 62 10.73 26.45 -2.27
N ARG A 63 11.66 27.34 -1.90
CA ARG A 63 11.64 28.76 -2.29
C ARG A 63 12.41 29.01 -3.56
N GLU A 64 13.60 28.42 -3.68
CA GLU A 64 14.50 28.49 -4.84
C GLU A 64 15.22 27.15 -5.01
N GLY A 65 15.69 26.89 -6.23
CA GLY A 65 16.44 25.69 -6.54
C GLY A 65 15.56 24.50 -6.93
N LYS A 66 16.19 23.37 -7.13
CA LYS A 66 15.55 22.10 -7.53
C LYS A 66 16.04 20.96 -6.68
N VAL A 67 15.15 20.02 -6.40
CA VAL A 67 15.44 18.76 -5.72
C VAL A 67 15.03 17.57 -6.58
N GLU A 68 15.77 16.48 -6.44
CA GLU A 68 15.36 15.15 -6.90
C GLU A 68 14.75 14.36 -5.76
N ILE A 69 13.73 13.57 -6.07
CA ILE A 69 13.11 12.61 -5.17
C ILE A 69 13.50 11.23 -5.68
N VAL A 70 14.30 10.51 -4.89
CA VAL A 70 14.80 9.19 -5.25
C VAL A 70 14.41 8.13 -4.23
N LYS A 71 14.25 6.90 -4.70
CA LYS A 71 13.92 5.75 -3.87
C LYS A 71 14.90 4.62 -4.15
N LYS A 72 15.38 3.95 -3.10
CA LYS A 72 16.22 2.76 -3.24
C LYS A 72 15.42 1.64 -3.91
N ASN A 73 16.05 0.97 -4.88
CA ASN A 73 15.51 -0.20 -5.55
C ASN A 73 16.64 -1.22 -5.76
N GLY A 74 16.75 -2.15 -4.82
CA GLY A 74 17.92 -3.05 -4.76
C GLY A 74 19.21 -2.27 -4.53
N ASP A 75 20.23 -2.49 -5.37
CA ASP A 75 21.54 -1.86 -5.27
C ASP A 75 21.59 -0.45 -5.90
N GLY A 76 20.48 0.06 -6.42
CA GLY A 76 20.40 1.36 -7.11
C GLY A 76 19.37 2.31 -6.54
N GLU A 77 19.36 3.54 -7.07
CA GLU A 77 18.33 4.55 -6.82
C GLU A 77 17.48 4.75 -8.09
N VAL A 78 16.16 4.88 -7.89
CA VAL A 78 15.21 5.22 -8.96
C VAL A 78 14.74 6.65 -8.74
N LEU A 79 14.88 7.50 -9.76
CA LEU A 79 14.35 8.85 -9.76
C LEU A 79 12.82 8.80 -9.89
N LEU A 80 12.11 9.28 -8.87
CA LEU A 80 10.64 9.36 -8.86
C LEU A 80 10.16 10.68 -9.46
N ALA A 81 10.80 11.79 -9.10
CA ALA A 81 10.43 13.12 -9.56
C ALA A 81 11.56 14.14 -9.37
N VAL A 82 11.45 15.26 -10.10
CA VAL A 82 12.18 16.50 -9.82
C VAL A 82 11.16 17.57 -9.41
N ARG A 83 11.48 18.33 -8.37
CA ARG A 83 10.64 19.41 -7.86
C ARG A 83 11.43 20.72 -7.84
N GLY A 84 10.75 21.84 -8.05
CA GLY A 84 11.33 23.18 -8.02
C GLY A 84 10.57 24.12 -7.10
N ALA A 85 10.85 25.42 -7.22
CA ALA A 85 10.24 26.46 -6.40
C ALA A 85 8.70 26.38 -6.37
N GLY A 86 8.11 26.59 -5.20
CA GLY A 86 6.67 26.47 -4.93
C GLY A 86 6.19 25.07 -4.60
N ALA A 87 7.02 24.05 -4.80
CA ALA A 87 6.67 22.68 -4.45
C ALA A 87 6.95 22.38 -2.97
N GLY A 88 6.08 21.55 -2.39
CA GLY A 88 6.26 20.99 -1.06
C GLY A 88 6.78 19.56 -1.11
N VAL A 89 7.51 19.15 -0.08
CA VAL A 89 8.01 17.79 0.08
C VAL A 89 8.00 17.35 1.55
N GLY A 90 7.79 16.06 1.77
CA GLY A 90 7.81 15.44 3.10
C GLY A 90 6.46 15.30 3.79
N GLU A 91 5.36 15.66 3.13
CA GLU A 91 3.99 15.57 3.63
C GLU A 91 3.57 14.15 4.01
N ILE A 92 3.99 13.14 3.22
CA ILE A 92 3.57 11.75 3.40
C ILE A 92 3.93 11.24 4.80
N ALA A 93 5.18 11.40 5.21
CA ALA A 93 5.66 10.92 6.50
C ALA A 93 4.96 11.62 7.68
N LEU A 94 4.60 12.90 7.54
CA LEU A 94 3.87 13.66 8.56
C LEU A 94 2.41 13.24 8.66
N LEU A 95 1.73 13.07 7.52
CA LEU A 95 0.34 12.64 7.45
C LEU A 95 0.14 11.20 7.93
N THR A 96 1.09 10.32 7.62
CA THR A 96 1.04 8.90 8.00
C THR A 96 1.67 8.63 9.36
N ARG A 97 2.33 9.64 9.98
CA ARG A 97 3.18 9.48 11.17
C ARG A 97 4.23 8.37 11.00
N GLY A 98 4.68 8.22 9.77
CA GLY A 98 5.61 7.18 9.33
C GLY A 98 7.01 7.69 9.04
N PRO A 99 7.93 6.79 8.73
CA PRO A 99 9.24 7.18 8.25
C PRO A 99 9.14 7.78 6.84
N ARG A 100 10.17 8.50 6.45
CA ARG A 100 10.34 9.09 5.13
C ARG A 100 10.34 7.99 4.06
N THR A 101 9.52 8.14 3.05
CA THR A 101 9.31 7.13 2.00
C THR A 101 10.31 7.21 0.86
N ALA A 102 11.01 8.35 0.75
CA ALA A 102 11.99 8.62 -0.29
C ALA A 102 13.05 9.59 0.24
N THR A 103 14.22 9.61 -0.40
CA THR A 103 15.24 10.63 -0.19
C THR A 103 14.95 11.82 -1.10
N VAL A 104 15.02 13.02 -0.54
CA VAL A 104 14.93 14.29 -1.29
C VAL A 104 16.27 14.97 -1.22
N ARG A 105 16.94 15.13 -2.35
CA ARG A 105 18.31 15.66 -2.46
C ARG A 105 18.36 16.90 -3.35
N ALA A 106 19.13 17.89 -2.95
CA ALA A 106 19.33 19.12 -3.70
C ALA A 106 20.13 18.84 -4.99
N ILE A 107 19.59 19.25 -6.15
CA ILE A 107 20.29 19.19 -7.44
C ILE A 107 21.22 20.40 -7.59
N ASP A 108 20.75 21.55 -7.18
CA ASP A 108 21.48 22.83 -7.17
C ASP A 108 21.39 23.47 -5.77
N SER A 109 21.81 24.74 -5.62
CA SER A 109 21.65 25.43 -4.34
C SER A 109 20.15 25.66 -4.07
N VAL A 110 19.66 25.10 -2.98
CA VAL A 110 18.23 25.14 -2.58
C VAL A 110 18.05 26.06 -1.39
N LYS A 111 17.08 26.98 -1.48
CA LYS A 111 16.49 27.66 -0.33
C LYS A 111 15.09 27.08 -0.10
N ALA A 112 14.80 26.71 1.12
CA ALA A 112 13.50 26.17 1.50
C ALA A 112 13.02 26.75 2.83
N TYR A 113 11.71 26.66 3.02
CA TYR A 113 11.07 26.90 4.32
C TYR A 113 10.76 25.57 4.97
N LYS A 114 11.27 25.38 6.19
CA LYS A 114 11.00 24.21 7.02
C LYS A 114 9.85 24.52 7.96
N LEU A 115 8.84 23.65 8.00
CA LEU A 115 7.74 23.68 8.94
C LEU A 115 7.85 22.46 9.85
N SER A 116 7.96 22.66 11.17
CA SER A 116 8.04 21.54 12.12
C SER A 116 6.76 20.70 12.12
N ILE A 117 6.86 19.45 12.58
CA ILE A 117 5.69 18.55 12.66
C ILE A 117 4.57 19.14 13.54
N GLU A 118 4.92 19.80 14.65
CA GLU A 118 3.94 20.39 15.56
C GLU A 118 3.17 21.53 14.89
N ALA A 119 3.87 22.41 14.16
CA ALA A 119 3.25 23.51 13.41
C ALA A 119 2.41 22.98 12.24
N PHE A 120 2.91 21.95 11.55
CA PHE A 120 2.17 21.27 10.48
C PHE A 120 0.88 20.65 10.99
N GLU A 121 0.89 19.91 12.10
CA GLU A 121 -0.30 19.32 12.73
C GLU A 121 -1.30 20.38 13.17
N GLN A 122 -0.84 21.51 13.71
CA GLN A 122 -1.71 22.63 14.07
C GLN A 122 -2.42 23.23 12.86
N ILE A 123 -1.73 23.40 11.74
CA ILE A 123 -2.31 23.91 10.50
C ILE A 123 -3.37 22.94 9.96
N ILE A 124 -3.03 21.65 9.85
CA ILE A 124 -3.96 20.64 9.34
C ILE A 124 -5.21 20.52 10.21
N SER A 125 -5.08 20.62 11.54
CA SER A 125 -6.22 20.53 12.45
C SER A 125 -7.19 21.73 12.36
N ARG A 126 -6.72 22.88 11.89
CA ARG A 126 -7.51 24.12 11.80
C ARG A 126 -8.01 24.42 10.40
N GLU A 127 -7.29 23.99 9.38
CA GLU A 127 -7.47 24.40 7.99
C GLU A 127 -7.81 23.18 7.10
N ALA A 128 -9.08 22.77 7.12
CA ALA A 128 -9.56 21.60 6.39
C ALA A 128 -9.16 21.60 4.90
N ALA A 129 -9.21 22.75 4.23
CA ALA A 129 -8.84 22.87 2.82
C ALA A 129 -7.36 22.56 2.54
N VAL A 130 -6.47 22.79 3.49
CA VAL A 130 -5.04 22.42 3.43
C VAL A 130 -4.88 20.93 3.68
N ALA A 131 -5.57 20.41 4.71
CA ALA A 131 -5.56 19.00 5.03
C ALA A 131 -6.05 18.15 3.82
N ASP A 132 -7.17 18.51 3.24
CA ASP A 132 -7.75 17.82 2.08
C ASP A 132 -6.80 17.81 0.87
N TYR A 133 -6.17 18.95 0.58
CA TYR A 133 -5.20 19.05 -0.53
C TYR A 133 -3.98 18.14 -0.28
N LEU A 134 -3.38 18.23 0.91
CA LEU A 134 -2.19 17.44 1.24
C LEU A 134 -2.49 15.93 1.28
N LEU A 135 -3.66 15.55 1.78
CA LEU A 135 -4.14 14.18 1.72
C LEU A 135 -4.30 13.69 0.28
N GLU A 136 -4.87 14.51 -0.60
CA GLU A 136 -5.03 14.16 -2.02
C GLU A 136 -3.69 14.06 -2.75
N GLU A 137 -2.75 14.96 -2.47
CA GLU A 137 -1.39 14.91 -3.02
C GLU A 137 -0.64 13.67 -2.53
N ALA A 138 -0.68 13.39 -1.22
CA ALA A 138 -0.12 12.17 -0.65
C ALA A 138 -0.73 10.90 -1.25
N ARG A 139 -2.05 10.87 -1.45
CA ARG A 139 -2.75 9.79 -2.16
C ARG A 139 -2.23 9.60 -3.58
N SER A 140 -2.12 10.69 -4.33
CA SER A 140 -1.63 10.64 -5.73
C SER A 140 -0.20 10.09 -5.80
N HIS A 141 0.66 10.48 -4.86
CA HIS A 141 2.02 9.96 -4.79
C HIS A 141 2.04 8.48 -4.40
N LEU A 142 1.29 8.09 -3.37
CA LEU A 142 1.16 6.70 -2.95
C LEU A 142 0.53 5.84 -4.05
N GLN A 143 -0.51 6.33 -4.75
CA GLN A 143 -1.09 5.61 -5.89
C GLN A 143 -0.09 5.37 -7.02
N LYS A 144 0.79 6.32 -7.32
CA LYS A 144 1.86 6.14 -8.31
C LYS A 144 2.88 5.10 -7.85
N ASP A 145 3.23 5.08 -6.58
CA ASP A 145 4.10 4.07 -5.99
C ASP A 145 3.45 2.67 -5.98
N PHE A 146 2.12 2.61 -5.78
CA PHE A 146 1.32 1.39 -5.82
C PHE A 146 0.78 1.03 -7.21
N SER A 147 0.96 1.88 -8.24
CA SER A 147 0.52 1.62 -9.62
C SER A 147 1.32 0.53 -10.35
N SER A 148 2.34 -0.03 -9.73
CA SER A 148 2.78 -1.37 -10.12
C SER A 148 1.58 -2.31 -9.94
N ALA A 149 1.19 -3.02 -11.00
CA ALA A 149 -0.02 -3.83 -11.17
C ALA A 149 -0.27 -4.95 -10.11
N SER A 150 0.20 -4.79 -8.90
CA SER A 150 0.25 -5.79 -7.84
C SER A 150 -0.32 -5.33 -6.50
N SER A 151 -0.81 -4.09 -6.35
CA SER A 151 -1.34 -3.61 -5.07
C SER A 151 -2.83 -3.91 -4.89
N PRO A 152 -3.20 -4.54 -3.77
CA PRO A 152 -4.59 -4.80 -3.37
C PRO A 152 -5.45 -3.54 -3.22
N LEU A 153 -4.79 -2.45 -2.99
CA LEU A 153 -5.44 -1.20 -2.60
C LEU A 153 -5.87 -0.35 -3.82
N ILE A 154 -5.40 -0.69 -5.04
CA ILE A 154 -5.70 0.06 -6.28
C ILE A 154 -7.20 0.12 -6.60
N SER A 155 -7.96 -0.92 -6.25
CA SER A 155 -9.39 -0.99 -6.56
C SER A 155 -10.28 -0.24 -5.56
N LEU A 156 -9.72 0.29 -4.48
CA LEU A 156 -10.45 0.99 -3.44
C LEU A 156 -10.69 2.45 -3.82
N SER A 157 -11.83 2.99 -3.38
CA SER A 157 -12.10 4.42 -3.54
C SER A 157 -11.07 5.28 -2.79
N PRO A 158 -10.79 6.51 -3.25
CA PRO A 158 -9.84 7.41 -2.60
C PRO A 158 -10.11 7.63 -1.10
N ASP A 159 -11.38 7.73 -0.71
CA ASP A 159 -11.77 7.91 0.70
C ASP A 159 -11.43 6.70 1.56
N ARG A 160 -11.63 5.49 1.03
CA ARG A 160 -11.27 4.26 1.72
C ARG A 160 -9.76 4.07 1.85
N LEU A 161 -9.02 4.36 0.79
CA LEU A 161 -7.55 4.37 0.86
C LEU A 161 -7.05 5.29 1.97
N SER A 162 -7.62 6.49 2.06
CA SER A 162 -7.29 7.46 3.11
C SER A 162 -7.56 6.92 4.51
N ALA A 163 -8.73 6.33 4.72
CA ALA A 163 -9.11 5.76 6.01
C ALA A 163 -8.18 4.60 6.42
N ILE A 164 -7.75 3.79 5.45
CA ILE A 164 -6.80 2.69 5.66
C ILE A 164 -5.43 3.23 6.04
N PHE A 165 -4.88 4.16 5.25
CA PHE A 165 -3.56 4.74 5.52
C PHE A 165 -3.52 5.49 6.84
N ALA A 166 -4.60 6.18 7.23
CA ALA A 166 -4.70 6.87 8.52
C ALA A 166 -4.60 5.91 9.73
N ARG A 167 -4.88 4.62 9.55
CA ARG A 167 -4.79 3.61 10.63
C ARG A 167 -3.58 2.67 10.48
N MET A 168 -2.85 2.78 9.39
CA MET A 168 -1.61 2.01 9.22
C MET A 168 -0.49 2.61 10.07
N THR A 169 0.28 1.73 10.70
CA THR A 169 1.49 2.09 11.43
C THR A 169 2.72 1.62 10.64
N PRO A 170 3.73 2.47 10.47
CA PRO A 170 4.95 2.08 9.79
C PRO A 170 5.83 1.19 10.67
N LEU A 171 6.54 0.27 10.03
CA LEU A 171 7.51 -0.62 10.64
C LEU A 171 8.73 -0.76 9.72
N VAL A 172 9.88 -0.32 10.17
CA VAL A 172 11.15 -0.56 9.49
C VAL A 172 11.76 -1.84 10.01
N VAL A 173 12.15 -2.74 9.11
CA VAL A 173 12.80 -4.00 9.45
C VAL A 173 14.11 -4.13 8.70
N SER A 174 15.16 -4.56 9.41
CA SER A 174 16.47 -4.82 8.81
C SER A 174 16.47 -6.11 8.01
N ALA A 175 17.41 -6.24 7.08
CA ALA A 175 17.66 -7.48 6.35
C ALA A 175 17.77 -8.67 7.31
N GLY A 176 17.16 -9.80 6.95
CA GLY A 176 17.14 -11.02 7.76
C GLY A 176 16.06 -11.09 8.82
N THR A 177 15.30 -10.00 9.08
CA THR A 177 14.22 -9.99 10.09
C THR A 177 13.02 -10.81 9.62
N GLU A 178 12.57 -11.77 10.42
CA GLU A 178 11.32 -12.50 10.21
C GLU A 178 10.14 -11.70 10.78
N VAL A 179 9.26 -11.23 9.91
CA VAL A 179 8.06 -10.43 10.27
C VAL A 179 6.87 -11.32 10.61
N CYS A 180 6.75 -12.45 9.91
CA CYS A 180 5.78 -13.50 10.17
C CYS A 180 6.49 -14.84 10.26
N ARG A 181 6.12 -15.69 11.18
CA ARG A 181 6.61 -17.08 11.24
C ARG A 181 5.49 -18.05 10.98
N GLN A 182 5.76 -19.06 10.15
CA GLN A 182 4.81 -20.14 9.87
C GLN A 182 4.36 -20.81 11.17
N GLY A 183 3.05 -21.01 11.32
CA GLY A 183 2.44 -21.63 12.50
C GLY A 183 2.07 -20.65 13.62
N GLU A 184 2.55 -19.41 13.63
CA GLU A 184 2.16 -18.40 14.61
C GLU A 184 0.78 -17.81 14.29
N ASN A 185 0.08 -17.32 15.31
CA ASN A 185 -1.17 -16.60 15.12
C ASN A 185 -0.90 -15.25 14.45
N GLY A 186 -1.74 -14.91 13.46
CA GLY A 186 -1.63 -13.65 12.76
C GLY A 186 -2.68 -12.65 13.23
N ASP A 187 -2.24 -11.41 13.52
CA ASP A 187 -3.08 -10.28 13.96
C ASP A 187 -2.84 -9.01 13.15
N THR A 188 -1.94 -9.05 12.18
CA THR A 188 -1.50 -7.88 11.41
C THR A 188 -1.42 -8.21 9.92
N PHE A 189 -1.91 -7.26 9.11
CA PHE A 189 -1.79 -7.21 7.66
C PHE A 189 -0.68 -6.23 7.30
N TYR A 190 0.09 -6.54 6.28
CA TYR A 190 1.26 -5.77 5.89
C TYR A 190 1.20 -5.37 4.42
N VAL A 191 1.61 -4.14 4.14
CA VAL A 191 1.88 -3.61 2.79
C VAL A 191 3.35 -3.24 2.72
N ILE A 192 4.06 -3.71 1.70
CA ILE A 192 5.46 -3.36 1.47
C ILE A 192 5.50 -1.99 0.80
N GLN A 193 6.04 -0.99 1.48
CA GLN A 193 6.22 0.34 0.91
C GLN A 193 7.55 0.47 0.16
N SER A 194 8.62 -0.09 0.72
CA SER A 194 9.94 -0.19 0.07
C SER A 194 10.68 -1.43 0.55
N GLY A 195 11.68 -1.88 -0.21
CA GLY A 195 12.42 -3.10 0.08
C GLY A 195 11.76 -4.35 -0.47
N ARG A 196 12.28 -5.52 -0.11
CA ARG A 196 11.83 -6.83 -0.59
C ARG A 196 11.78 -7.86 0.53
N MET A 197 10.78 -8.74 0.44
CA MET A 197 10.53 -9.82 1.40
C MET A 197 10.54 -11.17 0.69
N GLU A 198 11.13 -12.19 1.28
CA GLU A 198 10.98 -13.59 0.86
C GLU A 198 9.89 -14.29 1.67
N VAL A 199 9.11 -15.11 0.99
CA VAL A 199 8.07 -15.95 1.58
C VAL A 199 8.58 -17.39 1.56
N LEU A 200 8.77 -17.95 2.73
CA LEU A 200 9.31 -19.29 2.96
C LEU A 200 8.24 -20.16 3.61
N ALA A 201 8.01 -21.35 3.09
CA ALA A 201 7.11 -22.31 3.72
C ALA A 201 7.79 -23.67 3.88
N LYS A 202 7.57 -24.29 5.04
CA LYS A 202 7.89 -25.69 5.28
C LYS A 202 6.67 -26.54 4.91
N GLU A 203 6.89 -27.55 4.12
CA GLU A 203 5.95 -28.64 3.87
C GLU A 203 6.30 -29.84 4.75
N LEU A 204 6.23 -31.04 4.25
CA LEU A 204 6.58 -32.26 5.00
C LEU A 204 8.08 -32.39 5.30
N GLU A 205 8.91 -31.64 4.58
CA GLU A 205 10.36 -31.61 4.79
C GLU A 205 10.77 -30.48 5.75
N GLU A 206 11.87 -30.70 6.50
CA GLU A 206 12.35 -29.74 7.51
C GLU A 206 12.89 -28.42 6.90
N THR A 207 13.28 -28.44 5.62
CA THR A 207 13.92 -27.30 4.97
C THR A 207 12.88 -26.35 4.38
N PRO A 208 12.90 -25.03 4.72
CA PRO A 208 11.97 -24.06 4.15
C PRO A 208 12.21 -23.88 2.64
N ILE A 209 11.14 -23.90 1.85
CA ILE A 209 11.17 -23.68 0.41
C ILE A 209 10.74 -22.24 0.12
N LEU A 210 11.49 -21.54 -0.74
CA LEU A 210 11.12 -20.22 -1.23
C LEU A 210 9.87 -20.32 -2.12
N LYS A 211 8.77 -19.74 -1.67
CA LYS A 211 7.49 -19.72 -2.40
C LYS A 211 7.31 -18.45 -3.23
N ALA A 212 7.81 -17.31 -2.79
CA ALA A 212 7.71 -16.04 -3.51
C ALA A 212 8.71 -15.01 -3.00
N VAL A 213 9.00 -14.00 -3.83
CA VAL A 213 9.61 -12.73 -3.43
C VAL A 213 8.57 -11.63 -3.63
N LEU A 214 8.35 -10.86 -2.57
CA LEU A 214 7.40 -9.75 -2.56
C LEU A 214 8.17 -8.43 -2.59
N GLY A 215 7.70 -7.49 -3.39
CA GLY A 215 8.27 -6.15 -3.55
C GLY A 215 7.31 -5.03 -3.20
N PRO A 216 7.69 -3.77 -3.45
CA PRO A 216 6.87 -2.60 -3.17
C PRO A 216 5.46 -2.71 -3.76
N GLY A 217 4.45 -2.28 -2.99
CA GLY A 217 3.03 -2.37 -3.34
C GLY A 217 2.40 -3.74 -3.08
N MET A 218 3.18 -4.80 -2.87
CA MET A 218 2.65 -6.12 -2.54
C MET A 218 2.31 -6.24 -1.06
N THR A 219 1.43 -7.20 -0.75
CA THR A 219 0.90 -7.40 0.61
C THR A 219 1.11 -8.80 1.10
N PHE A 220 1.05 -8.97 2.42
CA PHE A 220 1.05 -10.30 3.07
C PHE A 220 0.35 -10.26 4.43
N GLY A 221 0.04 -11.43 4.96
CA GLY A 221 -0.57 -11.59 6.28
C GLY A 221 -2.10 -11.61 6.29
N GLU A 222 -2.77 -11.31 5.16
CA GLU A 222 -4.22 -11.31 5.02
C GLU A 222 -4.85 -12.69 5.25
N GLU A 223 -4.16 -13.76 4.90
CA GLU A 223 -4.69 -15.12 4.98
C GLU A 223 -5.06 -15.51 6.42
N ALA A 224 -4.15 -15.26 7.37
CA ALA A 224 -4.39 -15.56 8.78
C ALA A 224 -5.54 -14.72 9.36
N LEU A 225 -5.69 -13.46 8.92
CA LEU A 225 -6.76 -12.58 9.38
C LEU A 225 -8.13 -13.01 8.88
N LEU A 226 -8.22 -13.43 7.61
CA LEU A 226 -9.46 -13.85 6.97
C LEU A 226 -9.89 -15.27 7.35
N THR A 227 -8.92 -16.18 7.49
CA THR A 227 -9.23 -17.59 7.79
C THR A 227 -9.31 -17.88 9.29
N GLY A 228 -8.69 -17.03 10.12
CA GLY A 228 -8.48 -17.29 11.54
C GLY A 228 -7.48 -18.44 11.83
N LYS A 229 -6.78 -18.91 10.80
CA LYS A 229 -5.75 -19.95 10.92
C LYS A 229 -4.37 -19.31 11.23
N PRO A 230 -3.42 -20.08 11.76
CA PRO A 230 -2.04 -19.62 11.88
C PRO A 230 -1.44 -19.18 10.55
N ARG A 231 -0.34 -18.43 10.59
CA ARG A 231 0.46 -18.02 9.43
C ARG A 231 0.83 -19.22 8.58
N SER A 232 0.54 -19.20 7.29
CA SER A 232 0.84 -20.29 6.34
C SER A 232 2.30 -20.34 5.91
N ALA A 233 3.05 -19.24 6.12
CA ALA A 233 4.45 -19.12 5.72
C ALA A 233 5.21 -18.17 6.64
N THR A 234 6.55 -18.30 6.64
CA THR A 234 7.46 -17.31 7.19
C THR A 234 7.74 -16.24 6.15
N VAL A 235 7.64 -14.96 6.55
CA VAL A 235 7.96 -13.81 5.68
C VAL A 235 9.13 -13.06 6.29
N LYS A 236 10.25 -13.00 5.54
CA LYS A 236 11.53 -12.49 6.02
C LYS A 236 12.07 -11.39 5.09
N ALA A 237 12.64 -10.34 5.64
CA ALA A 237 13.21 -9.25 4.89
C ALA A 237 14.51 -9.67 4.19
N ILE A 238 14.60 -9.44 2.88
CA ILE A 238 15.83 -9.66 2.10
C ILE A 238 16.79 -8.49 2.28
N GLU A 239 16.26 -7.30 2.41
CA GLU A 239 16.98 -6.03 2.61
C GLU A 239 16.21 -5.17 3.62
N GLU A 240 16.75 -4.02 4.00
CA GLU A 240 15.99 -3.08 4.82
C GLU A 240 14.67 -2.74 4.15
N THR A 241 13.58 -2.99 4.85
CA THR A 241 12.22 -2.94 4.29
C THR A 241 11.32 -2.08 5.18
N LEU A 242 10.61 -1.17 4.54
CA LEU A 242 9.54 -0.40 5.17
C LEU A 242 8.20 -1.05 4.90
N LEU A 243 7.53 -1.41 5.96
CA LEU A 243 6.19 -1.99 5.96
C LEU A 243 5.18 -0.98 6.51
N LEU A 244 3.96 -1.02 5.98
CA LEU A 244 2.79 -0.41 6.59
C LEU A 244 1.94 -1.52 7.18
N CYS A 245 1.68 -1.42 8.48
CA CYS A 245 1.03 -2.44 9.29
C CYS A 245 -0.40 -2.03 9.62
N LEU A 246 -1.37 -2.89 9.35
CA LEU A 246 -2.77 -2.71 9.74
C LEU A 246 -3.18 -3.83 10.69
N ASN A 247 -3.64 -3.49 11.89
CA ASN A 247 -4.06 -4.48 12.85
C ASN A 247 -5.35 -5.21 12.43
N LYS A 248 -5.64 -6.36 13.03
CA LYS A 248 -6.77 -7.23 12.69
C LYS A 248 -8.13 -6.53 12.78
N LYS A 249 -8.33 -5.63 13.76
CA LYS A 249 -9.59 -4.91 13.95
C LYS A 249 -9.83 -3.95 12.78
N ASP A 250 -8.85 -3.12 12.48
CA ASP A 250 -8.93 -2.14 11.39
C ASP A 250 -8.98 -2.81 10.01
N PHE A 251 -8.24 -3.91 9.82
CA PHE A 251 -8.32 -4.74 8.63
C PHE A 251 -9.75 -5.25 8.38
N LYS A 252 -10.40 -5.78 9.39
CA LYS A 252 -11.78 -6.25 9.29
C LYS A 252 -12.75 -5.12 8.99
N GLU A 253 -12.63 -4.00 9.68
CA GLU A 253 -13.51 -2.86 9.51
C GLU A 253 -13.37 -2.20 8.14
N LEU A 254 -12.14 -2.06 7.64
CA LEU A 254 -11.84 -1.26 6.45
C LEU A 254 -11.67 -2.07 5.16
N LEU A 255 -11.25 -3.32 5.25
CA LEU A 255 -10.88 -4.13 4.09
C LEU A 255 -11.73 -5.39 3.93
N GLU A 256 -12.21 -6.02 5.00
CA GLU A 256 -12.87 -7.32 4.90
C GLU A 256 -14.14 -7.28 4.03
N ALA A 257 -14.89 -6.17 4.09
CA ALA A 257 -16.10 -6.00 3.29
C ALA A 257 -15.83 -5.86 1.78
N ASP A 258 -14.70 -5.25 1.41
CA ASP A 258 -14.31 -5.06 -0.01
C ASP A 258 -13.58 -6.28 -0.58
N LEU A 259 -12.98 -7.09 0.31
CA LEU A 259 -12.32 -8.33 -0.08
C LEU A 259 -13.29 -9.41 -0.57
N ALA A 260 -14.58 -9.22 -0.34
CA ALA A 260 -15.57 -10.30 -0.44
C ALA A 260 -16.73 -9.96 -1.38
N ARG A 261 -16.45 -9.70 -2.65
CA ARG A 261 -17.54 -9.82 -3.63
C ARG A 261 -17.85 -11.30 -3.83
N GLU A 262 -18.73 -11.81 -2.97
CA GLU A 262 -19.27 -13.16 -3.09
C GLU A 262 -20.48 -13.16 -4.01
N ILE A 263 -20.61 -14.23 -4.77
CA ILE A 263 -21.79 -14.54 -5.57
C ILE A 263 -22.42 -15.84 -5.08
N SER A 264 -23.72 -15.95 -5.26
CA SER A 264 -24.44 -17.19 -4.99
C SER A 264 -24.10 -18.27 -6.03
N ILE A 265 -24.40 -19.52 -5.70
CA ILE A 265 -24.25 -20.65 -6.62
C ILE A 265 -25.06 -20.46 -7.89
N LYS A 266 -26.30 -19.96 -7.78
CA LYS A 266 -27.18 -19.68 -8.93
C LYS A 266 -26.56 -18.63 -9.87
N GLU A 267 -26.05 -17.54 -9.31
CA GLU A 267 -25.35 -16.53 -10.11
C GLU A 267 -24.10 -17.11 -10.79
N ALA A 268 -23.33 -17.94 -10.08
CA ALA A 268 -22.15 -18.60 -10.65
C ALA A 268 -22.51 -19.52 -11.82
N GLN A 269 -23.55 -20.35 -11.67
CA GLN A 269 -24.08 -21.22 -12.73
C GLN A 269 -24.57 -20.41 -13.95
N GLN A 270 -25.28 -19.30 -13.69
CA GLN A 270 -25.76 -18.41 -14.74
C GLN A 270 -24.59 -17.74 -15.48
N MET A 271 -23.60 -17.22 -14.76
CA MET A 271 -22.41 -16.59 -15.37
C MET A 271 -21.57 -17.59 -16.19
N GLN A 272 -21.47 -18.85 -15.75
CA GLN A 272 -20.82 -19.89 -16.53
C GLN A 272 -21.55 -20.13 -17.86
N LYS A 273 -22.88 -20.25 -17.82
CA LYS A 273 -23.71 -20.56 -19.02
C LYS A 273 -23.79 -19.39 -20.00
N GLU A 274 -23.99 -18.17 -19.50
CA GLU A 274 -24.30 -17.01 -20.33
C GLU A 274 -23.09 -16.18 -20.71
N ALA A 275 -22.08 -16.09 -19.82
CA ALA A 275 -20.92 -15.22 -19.99
C ALA A 275 -19.61 -16.00 -20.21
N GLY A 276 -19.62 -17.31 -20.26
CA GLY A 276 -18.42 -18.13 -20.44
C GLY A 276 -17.42 -18.00 -19.27
N ALA A 277 -17.92 -17.70 -18.07
CA ALA A 277 -17.07 -17.66 -16.89
C ALA A 277 -16.55 -19.06 -16.53
N VAL A 278 -15.34 -19.15 -16.01
CA VAL A 278 -14.64 -20.41 -15.70
C VAL A 278 -14.51 -20.61 -14.22
N PHE A 279 -14.81 -21.81 -13.72
CA PHE A 279 -14.58 -22.17 -12.34
C PHE A 279 -13.08 -22.32 -12.05
N LEU A 280 -12.60 -21.76 -10.94
CA LEU A 280 -11.24 -21.86 -10.47
C LEU A 280 -11.21 -22.46 -9.07
N ASP A 281 -10.69 -23.68 -8.95
CA ASP A 281 -10.47 -24.35 -7.67
C ASP A 281 -9.16 -23.88 -7.04
N VAL A 282 -9.24 -23.34 -5.83
CA VAL A 282 -8.05 -22.88 -5.09
C VAL A 282 -7.80 -23.73 -3.82
N ARG A 283 -8.34 -24.95 -3.81
CA ARG A 283 -8.05 -25.96 -2.78
C ARG A 283 -6.66 -26.55 -2.97
N PHE A 284 -6.20 -27.32 -2.00
CA PHE A 284 -4.99 -28.13 -2.18
C PHE A 284 -5.25 -29.28 -3.17
N HIS A 285 -4.18 -29.82 -3.73
CA HIS A 285 -4.26 -30.91 -4.72
C HIS A 285 -5.03 -32.11 -4.15
N GLU A 286 -4.76 -32.50 -2.91
CA GLU A 286 -5.39 -33.62 -2.22
C GLU A 286 -6.91 -33.41 -2.03
N GLU A 287 -7.33 -32.14 -1.76
CA GLU A 287 -8.76 -31.82 -1.65
C GLU A 287 -9.48 -31.85 -2.98
N ALA A 288 -8.78 -31.63 -4.08
CA ALA A 288 -9.33 -31.62 -5.42
C ALA A 288 -9.50 -33.04 -5.99
N GLU A 289 -8.71 -34.01 -5.53
CA GLU A 289 -8.83 -35.44 -5.87
C GLU A 289 -10.17 -36.02 -5.38
N ASP A 290 -10.74 -35.51 -4.30
CA ASP A 290 -12.06 -35.92 -3.78
C ASP A 290 -13.24 -35.42 -4.66
N GLY A 291 -12.96 -34.74 -5.77
CA GLY A 291 -13.92 -34.20 -6.74
C GLY A 291 -13.85 -32.70 -6.90
N GLN A 292 -14.11 -32.24 -8.13
CA GLN A 292 -14.11 -30.85 -8.54
C GLN A 292 -15.43 -30.47 -9.21
N ILE A 293 -15.74 -29.16 -9.27
CA ILE A 293 -16.82 -28.66 -10.13
C ILE A 293 -16.43 -28.91 -11.58
N SER A 294 -17.33 -29.50 -12.35
CA SER A 294 -17.05 -29.88 -13.75
C SER A 294 -16.56 -28.67 -14.57
N GLY A 295 -15.45 -28.86 -15.28
CA GLY A 295 -14.82 -27.83 -16.11
C GLY A 295 -14.02 -26.79 -15.32
N SER A 296 -13.75 -27.00 -14.01
CA SER A 296 -12.88 -26.13 -13.25
C SER A 296 -11.39 -26.36 -13.56
N SER A 297 -10.62 -25.30 -13.44
CA SER A 297 -9.15 -25.36 -13.41
C SER A 297 -8.68 -25.36 -11.94
N LEU A 298 -7.62 -26.11 -11.64
CA LEU A 298 -7.02 -26.15 -10.30
C LEU A 298 -5.78 -25.26 -10.25
N LEU A 299 -5.80 -24.31 -9.30
CA LEU A 299 -4.66 -23.47 -8.99
C LEU A 299 -4.70 -23.15 -7.48
N PRO A 300 -4.04 -23.96 -6.65
CA PRO A 300 -4.06 -23.78 -5.20
C PRO A 300 -3.68 -22.37 -4.76
N LEU A 301 -4.34 -21.86 -3.69
CA LEU A 301 -4.11 -20.50 -3.19
C LEU A 301 -2.62 -20.21 -2.91
N GLY A 302 -1.88 -21.18 -2.38
CA GLY A 302 -0.45 -21.06 -2.12
C GLY A 302 0.39 -20.83 -3.39
N GLU A 303 -0.04 -21.39 -4.51
CA GLU A 303 0.65 -21.28 -5.80
C GLU A 303 0.16 -20.07 -6.61
N LEU A 304 -1.03 -19.56 -6.32
CA LEU A 304 -1.67 -18.49 -7.06
C LEU A 304 -0.80 -17.24 -7.16
N ARG A 305 -0.05 -16.89 -6.11
CA ARG A 305 0.83 -15.71 -6.08
C ARG A 305 1.93 -15.75 -7.14
N VAL A 306 2.36 -16.95 -7.54
CA VAL A 306 3.43 -17.19 -8.52
C VAL A 306 2.84 -17.50 -9.91
N ARG A 307 1.82 -18.36 -9.93
CA ARG A 307 1.28 -18.95 -11.16
C ARG A 307 0.08 -18.21 -11.75
N TYR A 308 -0.39 -17.10 -11.17
CA TYR A 308 -1.55 -16.34 -11.70
C TYR A 308 -1.41 -15.95 -13.18
N ARG A 309 -0.18 -15.82 -13.70
CA ARG A 309 0.08 -15.49 -15.11
C ARG A 309 -0.30 -16.61 -16.09
N GLU A 310 -0.57 -17.81 -15.61
CA GLU A 310 -1.09 -18.93 -16.40
C GLU A 310 -2.58 -18.73 -16.73
N LEU A 311 -3.26 -17.83 -15.99
CA LEU A 311 -4.65 -17.49 -16.20
C LEU A 311 -4.80 -16.42 -17.30
N ASP A 312 -5.88 -16.50 -18.10
CA ASP A 312 -6.21 -15.48 -19.10
C ASP A 312 -6.91 -14.28 -18.44
N PRO A 313 -6.35 -13.06 -18.50
CA PRO A 313 -6.96 -11.87 -17.89
C PRO A 313 -8.30 -11.45 -18.52
N LYS A 314 -8.66 -11.99 -19.69
CA LYS A 314 -9.93 -11.69 -20.35
C LYS A 314 -11.10 -12.54 -19.79
N ILE A 315 -10.80 -13.63 -19.11
CA ILE A 315 -11.78 -14.57 -18.56
C ILE A 315 -12.24 -14.09 -17.18
N CYS A 316 -13.52 -14.25 -16.88
CA CYS A 316 -14.07 -14.10 -15.53
C CYS A 316 -13.93 -15.42 -14.78
N TYR A 317 -13.25 -15.41 -13.64
CA TYR A 317 -13.04 -16.60 -12.81
C TYR A 317 -14.04 -16.66 -11.66
N LEU A 318 -14.74 -17.77 -11.54
CA LEU A 318 -15.64 -18.12 -10.44
C LEU A 318 -14.83 -18.96 -9.46
N VAL A 319 -14.26 -18.29 -8.47
CA VAL A 319 -13.28 -18.90 -7.57
C VAL A 319 -13.97 -19.60 -6.42
N TYR A 320 -13.61 -20.85 -6.17
CA TYR A 320 -14.13 -21.61 -5.05
C TYR A 320 -13.02 -22.34 -4.27
N CYS A 321 -13.31 -22.59 -3.01
CA CYS A 321 -12.54 -23.50 -2.14
C CYS A 321 -13.51 -24.36 -1.34
N ARG A 322 -13.07 -25.03 -0.29
CA ARG A 322 -13.98 -25.86 0.51
C ARG A 322 -15.15 -25.09 1.13
N SER A 323 -14.88 -23.93 1.79
CA SER A 323 -15.87 -23.18 2.59
C SER A 323 -16.04 -21.71 2.20
N GLY A 324 -15.52 -21.27 1.06
CA GLY A 324 -15.56 -19.86 0.63
C GLY A 324 -14.43 -18.97 1.18
N ARG A 325 -13.72 -19.37 2.25
CA ARG A 325 -12.70 -18.50 2.89
C ARG A 325 -11.46 -18.27 2.03
N ARG A 326 -10.82 -19.32 1.50
CA ARG A 326 -9.65 -19.22 0.61
C ARG A 326 -9.99 -18.59 -0.73
N SER A 327 -11.18 -18.84 -1.25
CA SER A 327 -11.63 -18.26 -2.53
C SER A 327 -11.85 -16.76 -2.46
N LYS A 328 -12.27 -16.20 -1.32
CA LYS A 328 -12.29 -14.75 -1.10
C LYS A 328 -10.89 -14.14 -1.27
N ILE A 329 -9.88 -14.75 -0.64
CA ILE A 329 -8.49 -14.31 -0.74
C ILE A 329 -8.00 -14.43 -2.19
N ALA A 330 -8.27 -15.55 -2.84
CA ALA A 330 -7.86 -15.78 -4.21
C ALA A 330 -8.52 -14.80 -5.19
N ALA A 331 -9.83 -14.58 -5.08
CA ALA A 331 -10.56 -13.61 -5.90
C ALA A 331 -10.02 -12.20 -5.68
N PHE A 332 -9.74 -11.85 -4.44
CA PHE A 332 -9.09 -10.60 -4.10
C PHE A 332 -7.70 -10.50 -4.74
N LEU A 333 -6.80 -11.46 -4.54
CA LEU A 333 -5.47 -11.45 -5.13
C LEU A 333 -5.47 -11.37 -6.66
N LEU A 334 -6.46 -11.97 -7.31
CA LEU A 334 -6.65 -11.92 -8.76
C LEU A 334 -7.19 -10.56 -9.22
N SER A 335 -8.19 -10.02 -8.54
CA SER A 335 -8.77 -8.72 -8.89
C SER A 335 -7.74 -7.60 -8.85
N GLN A 336 -6.79 -7.69 -7.92
CA GLN A 336 -5.67 -6.76 -7.79
C GLN A 336 -4.68 -6.81 -8.96
N ARG A 337 -4.68 -7.90 -9.68
CA ARG A 337 -3.84 -8.10 -10.88
C ARG A 337 -4.61 -7.86 -12.18
N GLY A 338 -5.79 -7.24 -12.07
CA GLY A 338 -6.64 -6.90 -13.20
C GLY A 338 -7.49 -8.05 -13.74
N TYR A 339 -7.51 -9.21 -13.06
CA TYR A 339 -8.37 -10.33 -13.43
C TYR A 339 -9.79 -10.10 -12.89
N LYS A 340 -10.79 -10.50 -13.65
CA LYS A 340 -12.18 -10.57 -13.17
C LYS A 340 -12.33 -11.85 -12.37
N ALA A 341 -12.43 -11.75 -11.06
CA ALA A 341 -12.56 -12.89 -10.17
C ALA A 341 -13.61 -12.65 -9.08
N LEU A 342 -14.49 -13.62 -8.87
CA LEU A 342 -15.60 -13.56 -7.92
C LEU A 342 -15.56 -14.82 -7.05
N SER A 343 -15.72 -14.67 -5.74
CA SER A 343 -15.75 -15.82 -4.81
C SER A 343 -17.15 -16.43 -4.75
N ILE A 344 -17.24 -17.76 -4.81
CA ILE A 344 -18.50 -18.48 -4.61
C ILE A 344 -18.77 -18.63 -3.12
N ALA A 345 -19.92 -18.10 -2.68
CA ALA A 345 -20.36 -18.16 -1.29
C ALA A 345 -20.48 -19.61 -0.79
N GLY A 346 -19.88 -19.91 0.36
CA GLY A 346 -19.86 -21.23 0.97
C GLY A 346 -19.00 -22.28 0.27
N GLY A 347 -18.45 -21.97 -0.92
CA GLY A 347 -17.53 -22.84 -1.67
C GLY A 347 -18.12 -24.20 -2.05
N MET A 348 -17.26 -25.25 -2.08
CA MET A 348 -17.62 -26.61 -2.49
C MET A 348 -18.70 -27.23 -1.58
N LEU A 349 -18.69 -26.92 -0.28
CA LEU A 349 -19.71 -27.45 0.64
C LEU A 349 -21.11 -26.97 0.26
N ALA A 350 -21.27 -25.67 -0.01
CA ALA A 350 -22.55 -25.13 -0.43
C ALA A 350 -22.93 -25.59 -1.84
N TRP A 351 -21.94 -25.77 -2.73
CA TRP A 351 -22.15 -26.32 -4.07
C TRP A 351 -22.75 -27.73 -4.02
N GLN A 352 -22.16 -28.62 -3.23
CA GLN A 352 -22.64 -30.00 -3.05
C GLN A 352 -24.08 -30.03 -2.51
N GLN A 353 -24.36 -29.22 -1.47
CA GLN A 353 -25.74 -29.10 -0.93
C GLN A 353 -26.76 -28.60 -1.96
N ALA A 354 -26.34 -27.64 -2.81
CA ALA A 354 -27.23 -27.14 -3.85
C ALA A 354 -27.58 -28.22 -4.91
N MET A 355 -26.55 -29.01 -5.30
CA MET A 355 -26.73 -30.11 -6.26
C MET A 355 -27.59 -31.25 -5.69
N GLU A 356 -27.45 -31.58 -4.41
CA GLU A 356 -28.32 -32.56 -3.73
C GLU A 356 -29.79 -32.12 -3.65
N ASN A 357 -30.04 -30.81 -3.55
CA ASN A 357 -31.42 -30.27 -3.49
C ASN A 357 -32.08 -30.06 -4.86
N GLU A 358 -31.33 -30.11 -5.96
CA GLU A 358 -31.83 -29.98 -7.34
C GLU A 358 -32.07 -31.34 -8.01
N GLY A 359 -31.58 -32.47 -7.43
CA GLY A 359 -31.78 -33.85 -7.91
C GLY A 359 -32.88 -34.57 -7.17
#